data_d9ee1c6ab9beb8dd186398ecb6c7bdf3
#
_entry.id   d9ee1c6ab9beb8dd186398ecb6c7bdf3
#
_cell.length_a   1.000
_cell.length_b   1.000
_cell.length_c   1.000
_cell.angle_alpha   90.00
_cell.angle_beta   90.00
_cell.angle_gamma   90.00
#
_symmetry.space_group_name_H-M   'P 1'
#
loop_
_entity.id
_entity.type
_entity.pdbx_description
1 polymer ?
#
loop_
_entity_poly.entity_id
_entity_poly.type
_entity_poly.pdbx_seq_one_letter_code
_entity_poly.pdbx_strand_id
1 'polypeptide(L)'
;ALHAALSEVGILYATAVVHAGWDGVGRDGAIPRNGADGQPHPVQGGHAFAIVAYDEHGLWLQNSWGRTWGKGGFGRLSYDDWLENGTDVWVARLGAPIELAEAKSGAALYGAGSRGSRAYAGADLRPHIVSIGNDGLLSAKGQYGTSAQDVREIFEQDFDAITAGWPKKRLLLYAHGGLVGEEEAVARLARERPRLLANQIYPLHFIWHTDFWSILKDLLEDILRKRRPEGLLDASKDFLLDRVDDGIEALARTLGGKKLWDEVKENALLATQRPDGGARFVAERIRELHGRVADVEVHALAHSAGGVFQAPLMQYLSS
;
A
#
# COMPACT_ATOMS: atom_id res chain seq x y z
N ALA A 1 14.57 -10.03 20.06
CA ALA A 1 13.16 -9.93 19.66
C ALA A 1 13.03 -10.06 18.12
N LEU A 2 13.75 -9.22 17.31
CA LEU A 2 13.61 -9.17 15.85
C LEU A 2 13.97 -10.50 15.16
N HIS A 3 15.08 -11.14 15.50
CA HIS A 3 15.48 -12.45 14.96
C HIS A 3 14.44 -13.54 15.25
N ALA A 4 13.88 -13.55 16.48
CA ALA A 4 12.84 -14.51 16.83
C ALA A 4 11.58 -14.28 16.01
N ALA A 5 11.15 -13.03 15.85
CA ALA A 5 10.00 -12.70 14.99
C ALA A 5 10.24 -13.09 13.54
N LEU A 6 11.41 -12.78 12.98
CA LEU A 6 11.75 -13.15 11.62
C LEU A 6 11.80 -14.68 11.42
N SER A 7 12.34 -15.40 12.40
CA SER A 7 12.35 -16.88 12.37
C SER A 7 10.96 -17.49 12.46
N GLU A 8 10.00 -16.80 13.10
CA GLU A 8 8.61 -17.27 13.25
C GLU A 8 7.77 -16.99 12.00
N VAL A 9 7.88 -15.78 11.40
CA VAL A 9 6.99 -15.36 10.33
C VAL A 9 7.65 -15.28 8.95
N GLY A 10 8.98 -15.41 8.88
CA GLY A 10 9.75 -15.46 7.64
C GLY A 10 10.02 -14.12 6.97
N ILE A 11 9.24 -13.07 7.26
CA ILE A 11 9.39 -11.72 6.71
C ILE A 11 8.83 -10.70 7.68
N LEU A 12 9.53 -9.56 7.82
CA LEU A 12 9.07 -8.43 8.61
C LEU A 12 8.97 -7.20 7.72
N TYR A 13 7.96 -6.38 7.95
CA TYR A 13 7.88 -5.05 7.38
C TYR A 13 8.62 -4.08 8.31
N ALA A 14 9.50 -3.27 7.76
CA ALA A 14 10.32 -2.36 8.54
C ALA A 14 10.42 -0.98 7.90
N THR A 15 10.66 0.02 8.75
CA THR A 15 10.96 1.38 8.32
C THR A 15 12.26 1.84 8.97
N ALA A 16 13.02 2.66 8.24
CA ALA A 16 14.26 3.26 8.73
C ALA A 16 14.49 4.62 8.10
N VAL A 17 15.28 5.45 8.78
CA VAL A 17 15.91 6.59 8.15
C VAL A 17 17.02 6.08 7.24
N VAL A 18 16.99 6.44 5.96
CA VAL A 18 18.00 6.04 4.98
C VAL A 18 18.97 7.16 4.69
N HIS A 19 20.18 6.81 4.32
CA HIS A 19 21.27 7.72 4.06
C HIS A 19 21.89 7.44 2.69
N ALA A 20 22.77 8.31 2.20
CA ALA A 20 23.34 8.23 0.86
C ALA A 20 24.13 6.93 0.57
N GLY A 21 24.50 6.16 1.60
CA GLY A 21 25.08 4.83 1.44
C GLY A 21 24.16 3.81 0.77
N TRP A 22 22.84 4.01 0.85
CA TRP A 22 21.88 3.14 0.17
C TRP A 22 21.93 3.27 -1.36
N ASP A 23 22.41 4.41 -1.88
CA ASP A 23 22.62 4.60 -3.32
C ASP A 23 23.85 3.85 -3.83
N GLY A 24 24.83 3.60 -2.95
CA GLY A 24 26.13 3.01 -3.26
C GLY A 24 26.25 1.52 -2.96
N VAL A 25 25.13 0.79 -2.84
CA VAL A 25 25.16 -0.63 -2.49
C VAL A 25 25.83 -1.47 -3.58
N GLY A 26 26.90 -2.15 -3.21
CA GLY A 26 27.67 -3.01 -4.11
C GLY A 26 26.95 -4.32 -4.43
N ARG A 27 27.56 -5.12 -5.33
CA ARG A 27 27.04 -6.45 -5.71
C ARG A 27 27.07 -7.48 -4.58
N ASP A 28 27.80 -7.21 -3.51
CA ASP A 28 27.80 -7.99 -2.28
C ASP A 28 26.57 -7.73 -1.40
N GLY A 29 25.85 -6.65 -1.72
CA GLY A 29 24.65 -6.22 -1.01
C GLY A 29 24.92 -5.39 0.25
N ALA A 30 26.17 -5.19 0.67
CA ALA A 30 26.48 -4.42 1.87
C ALA A 30 26.13 -2.95 1.67
N ILE A 31 25.31 -2.40 2.58
CA ILE A 31 24.98 -0.96 2.62
C ILE A 31 26.09 -0.27 3.42
N PRO A 32 26.89 0.62 2.80
CA PRO A 32 27.96 1.31 3.50
C PRO A 32 27.38 2.40 4.41
N ARG A 33 27.67 2.30 5.70
CA ARG A 33 27.23 3.31 6.70
C ARG A 33 28.01 4.61 6.59
N ASN A 34 29.30 4.50 6.27
CA ASN A 34 30.21 5.64 6.18
C ASN A 34 30.74 5.83 4.77
N GLY A 35 31.03 7.08 4.40
CA GLY A 35 31.73 7.42 3.18
C GLY A 35 33.21 6.99 3.20
N ALA A 36 33.90 7.18 2.09
CA ALA A 36 35.33 6.87 1.96
C ALA A 36 36.21 7.70 2.92
N ASP A 37 35.73 8.81 3.42
CA ASP A 37 36.33 9.68 4.42
C ASP A 37 36.12 9.21 5.87
N GLY A 38 35.42 8.09 6.06
CA GLY A 38 35.05 7.53 7.36
C GLY A 38 33.92 8.27 8.09
N GLN A 39 33.32 9.31 7.47
CA GLN A 39 32.20 10.05 8.06
C GLN A 39 30.87 9.38 7.73
N PRO A 40 29.87 9.48 8.61
CA PRO A 40 28.52 9.01 8.31
C PRO A 40 27.95 9.66 7.04
N HIS A 41 27.28 8.87 6.23
CA HIS A 41 26.58 9.40 5.06
C HIS A 41 25.45 10.37 5.46
N PRO A 42 25.18 11.41 4.67
CA PRO A 42 24.08 12.32 4.92
C PRO A 42 22.73 11.59 4.82
N VAL A 43 21.81 11.92 5.73
CA VAL A 43 20.45 11.44 5.72
C VAL A 43 19.72 11.92 4.47
N GLN A 44 18.98 11.03 3.83
CA GLN A 44 18.17 11.31 2.64
C GLN A 44 16.67 11.31 2.92
N GLY A 45 16.17 10.50 3.88
CA GLY A 45 14.74 10.44 4.21
C GLY A 45 14.35 9.16 4.94
N GLY A 46 13.05 8.92 5.06
CA GLY A 46 12.50 7.68 5.59
C GLY A 46 12.17 6.72 4.45
N HIS A 47 12.33 5.41 4.70
CA HIS A 47 12.03 4.37 3.71
C HIS A 47 11.44 3.12 4.36
N ALA A 48 10.61 2.42 3.62
CA ALA A 48 9.97 1.18 4.03
C ALA A 48 10.44 0.01 3.17
N PHE A 49 10.76 -1.11 3.80
CA PHE A 49 11.30 -2.29 3.15
C PHE A 49 10.94 -3.57 3.91
N ALA A 50 11.23 -4.71 3.31
CA ALA A 50 11.05 -5.99 3.96
C ALA A 50 12.38 -6.53 4.51
N ILE A 51 12.42 -6.94 5.79
CA ILE A 51 13.52 -7.73 6.34
C ILE A 51 13.20 -9.20 6.09
N VAL A 52 14.07 -9.90 5.37
CA VAL A 52 13.82 -11.26 4.88
C VAL A 52 14.80 -12.30 5.42
N ALA A 53 15.95 -11.87 5.95
CA ALA A 53 16.94 -12.73 6.56
C ALA A 53 17.85 -11.95 7.52
N TYR A 54 18.72 -12.65 8.23
CA TYR A 54 19.81 -12.07 9.00
C TYR A 54 21.04 -12.99 8.97
N ASP A 55 22.19 -12.40 9.17
CA ASP A 55 23.45 -13.12 9.37
C ASP A 55 24.24 -12.48 10.53
N GLU A 56 25.47 -12.89 10.74
CA GLU A 56 26.36 -12.34 11.77
C GLU A 56 26.75 -10.87 11.57
N HIS A 57 26.54 -10.35 10.36
CA HIS A 57 26.92 -8.98 9.97
C HIS A 57 25.73 -8.01 9.94
N GLY A 58 24.48 -8.49 9.87
CA GLY A 58 23.31 -7.61 9.82
C GLY A 58 22.02 -8.26 9.33
N LEU A 59 21.10 -7.39 8.96
CA LEU A 59 19.79 -7.73 8.46
C LEU A 59 19.78 -7.67 6.94
N TRP A 60 19.31 -8.73 6.31
CA TRP A 60 19.06 -8.73 4.87
C TRP A 60 17.68 -8.19 4.58
N LEU A 61 17.61 -7.22 3.72
CA LEU A 61 16.38 -6.59 3.30
C LEU A 61 16.13 -6.81 1.81
N GLN A 62 14.86 -6.91 1.46
CA GLN A 62 14.38 -6.83 0.10
C GLN A 62 13.86 -5.42 -0.13
N ASN A 63 14.43 -4.75 -1.15
CA ASN A 63 14.09 -3.39 -1.49
C ASN A 63 13.20 -3.33 -2.74
N SER A 64 12.41 -2.26 -2.86
CA SER A 64 11.53 -1.99 -4.00
C SER A 64 12.24 -1.30 -5.18
N TRP A 65 13.53 -0.95 -5.05
CA TRP A 65 14.28 -0.17 -6.06
C TRP A 65 14.77 -0.98 -7.26
N GLY A 66 14.23 -2.17 -7.45
CA GLY A 66 14.48 -3.02 -8.61
C GLY A 66 15.68 -3.94 -8.46
N ARG A 67 15.82 -4.87 -9.41
CA ARG A 67 16.85 -5.92 -9.37
C ARG A 67 18.29 -5.44 -9.62
N THR A 68 18.45 -4.23 -10.10
CA THR A 68 19.79 -3.63 -10.34
C THR A 68 20.37 -3.04 -9.07
N TRP A 69 19.57 -2.80 -8.04
CA TRP A 69 20.02 -2.32 -6.75
C TRP A 69 20.62 -3.46 -5.93
N GLY A 70 21.78 -3.21 -5.32
CA GLY A 70 22.46 -4.15 -4.46
C GLY A 70 22.67 -5.54 -5.08
N LYS A 71 22.41 -6.58 -4.31
CA LYS A 71 22.52 -7.97 -4.76
C LYS A 71 21.18 -8.47 -5.31
N GLY A 72 20.82 -8.04 -6.53
CA GLY A 72 19.59 -8.49 -7.17
C GLY A 72 18.30 -7.95 -6.54
N GLY A 73 18.34 -6.76 -5.96
CA GLY A 73 17.23 -6.14 -5.23
C GLY A 73 17.30 -6.34 -3.72
N PHE A 74 18.38 -7.00 -3.22
CA PHE A 74 18.60 -7.23 -1.79
C PHE A 74 19.79 -6.42 -1.29
N GLY A 75 19.70 -5.94 -0.06
CA GLY A 75 20.77 -5.27 0.65
C GLY A 75 20.97 -5.84 2.03
N ARG A 76 22.14 -5.60 2.63
CA ARG A 76 22.45 -5.98 3.99
C ARG A 76 22.75 -4.73 4.81
N LEU A 77 21.85 -4.43 5.73
CA LEU A 77 21.97 -3.34 6.70
C LEU A 77 22.71 -3.86 7.94
N SER A 78 23.79 -3.20 8.34
CA SER A 78 24.51 -3.62 9.56
C SER A 78 23.64 -3.44 10.81
N TYR A 79 23.93 -4.19 11.86
CA TYR A 79 23.21 -4.03 13.12
C TYR A 79 23.40 -2.66 13.75
N ASP A 80 24.59 -2.06 13.60
CA ASP A 80 24.87 -0.72 14.11
C ASP A 80 24.04 0.33 13.36
N ASP A 81 23.92 0.19 12.05
CA ASP A 81 23.09 1.06 11.22
C ASP A 81 21.60 0.91 11.59
N TRP A 82 21.14 -0.33 11.76
CA TRP A 82 19.78 -0.58 12.21
C TRP A 82 19.50 0.03 13.60
N LEU A 83 20.41 -0.08 14.53
CA LEU A 83 20.23 0.48 15.89
C LEU A 83 20.19 2.01 15.88
N GLU A 84 20.86 2.66 14.94
CA GLU A 84 20.88 4.12 14.81
C GLU A 84 19.70 4.64 14.01
N ASN A 85 19.36 4.00 12.91
CA ASN A 85 18.45 4.52 11.88
C ASN A 85 17.12 3.76 11.76
N GLY A 86 16.99 2.57 12.35
CA GLY A 86 15.74 1.81 12.36
C GLY A 86 14.66 2.54 13.16
N THR A 87 13.45 2.64 12.60
CA THR A 87 12.33 3.34 13.26
C THR A 87 11.26 2.38 13.73
N ASP A 88 10.78 1.49 12.87
CA ASP A 88 9.69 0.58 13.17
C ASP A 88 9.89 -0.81 12.58
N VAL A 89 9.34 -1.83 13.24
CA VAL A 89 9.22 -3.20 12.74
C VAL A 89 7.83 -3.74 12.98
N TRP A 90 7.22 -4.27 11.95
CA TRP A 90 5.88 -4.84 11.98
C TRP A 90 5.89 -6.32 11.61
N VAL A 91 5.16 -7.11 12.39
CA VAL A 91 4.91 -8.51 12.11
C VAL A 91 3.53 -8.63 11.47
N ALA A 92 3.48 -8.97 10.18
CA ALA A 92 2.22 -9.31 9.54
C ALA A 92 1.94 -10.81 9.76
N ARG A 93 0.98 -11.15 10.58
CA ARG A 93 0.41 -12.49 10.63
C ARG A 93 -0.80 -12.55 9.71
N LEU A 94 -0.71 -13.36 8.68
CA LEU A 94 -1.90 -13.74 7.92
C LEU A 94 -2.72 -14.66 8.84
N GLY A 95 -3.92 -14.23 9.19
CA GLY A 95 -4.84 -15.00 10.04
C GLY A 95 -5.39 -16.29 9.39
N ALA A 96 -4.97 -16.59 8.15
CA ALA A 96 -5.32 -17.81 7.43
C ALA A 96 -4.12 -18.35 6.65
N PRO A 97 -3.87 -19.68 6.66
CA PRO A 97 -2.95 -20.27 5.73
C PRO A 97 -3.45 -20.02 4.31
N ILE A 98 -2.71 -19.23 3.54
CA ILE A 98 -2.93 -19.10 2.09
C ILE A 98 -2.19 -20.29 1.48
N GLU A 99 -2.91 -21.33 1.07
CA GLU A 99 -2.37 -22.25 0.10
C GLU A 99 -2.23 -21.46 -1.20
N LEU A 100 -1.01 -21.06 -1.50
CA LEU A 100 -0.65 -20.60 -2.83
C LEU A 100 -0.85 -21.80 -3.75
N ALA A 101 -2.05 -21.95 -4.31
CA ALA A 101 -2.23 -22.83 -5.47
C ALA A 101 -1.12 -22.43 -6.44
N GLU A 102 -0.23 -23.39 -6.75
CA GLU A 102 0.84 -23.18 -7.72
C GLU A 102 0.21 -22.49 -8.92
N ALA A 103 0.57 -21.24 -9.13
CA ALA A 103 0.17 -20.52 -10.32
C ALA A 103 0.84 -21.28 -11.47
N LYS A 104 0.11 -22.24 -12.04
CA LYS A 104 0.44 -22.76 -13.37
C LYS A 104 0.65 -21.51 -14.18
N SER A 105 1.91 -21.28 -14.47
CA SER A 105 2.51 -20.11 -15.08
C SER A 105 1.53 -19.34 -15.96
N GLY A 106 0.86 -18.33 -15.40
CA GLY A 106 0.11 -17.34 -16.15
C GLY A 106 1.00 -16.37 -16.91
N ALA A 107 2.25 -16.78 -17.22
CA ALA A 107 3.16 -16.06 -18.11
C ALA A 107 2.53 -15.80 -19.50
N ALA A 108 1.52 -16.56 -19.88
CA ALA A 108 0.76 -16.33 -21.12
C ALA A 108 -0.22 -15.15 -21.02
N LEU A 109 -0.54 -14.63 -19.82
CA LEU A 109 -1.41 -13.46 -19.65
C LEU A 109 -0.66 -12.13 -19.57
N TYR A 110 0.66 -12.17 -19.47
CA TYR A 110 1.54 -11.00 -19.46
C TYR A 110 2.31 -10.82 -20.76
N GLY A 111 1.68 -11.12 -21.90
CA GLY A 111 2.21 -10.76 -23.20
C GLY A 111 2.45 -9.26 -23.24
N ALA A 112 3.72 -8.88 -23.31
CA ALA A 112 4.14 -7.52 -23.57
C ALA A 112 3.40 -6.96 -24.78
N GLY A 113 2.77 -5.80 -24.61
CA GLY A 113 2.32 -4.99 -25.73
C GLY A 113 0.83 -5.10 -26.05
N SER A 114 0.03 -4.39 -25.30
CA SER A 114 -1.05 -3.60 -25.87
C SER A 114 -1.37 -2.44 -24.93
N ARG A 115 -0.97 -1.25 -25.30
CA ARG A 115 -1.63 -0.01 -24.91
C ARG A 115 -3.05 -0.06 -25.45
N GLY A 116 -3.91 -0.77 -24.76
CA GLY A 116 -5.33 -0.81 -25.01
C GLY A 116 -5.95 -0.84 -23.64
N SER A 117 -6.71 0.20 -23.27
CA SER A 117 -7.55 0.19 -22.10
C SER A 117 -8.43 -1.05 -22.23
N ARG A 118 -8.08 -2.12 -21.52
CA ARG A 118 -9.05 -3.18 -21.27
C ARG A 118 -10.07 -2.52 -20.37
N ALA A 119 -11.20 -2.15 -20.95
CA ALA A 119 -12.40 -1.88 -20.19
C ALA A 119 -12.68 -3.16 -19.41
N TYR A 120 -12.24 -3.21 -18.14
CA TYR A 120 -12.69 -4.22 -17.22
C TYR A 120 -14.21 -4.05 -17.17
N ALA A 121 -14.95 -5.16 -17.25
CA ALA A 121 -16.41 -5.08 -17.15
C ALA A 121 -16.73 -4.42 -15.81
N GLY A 122 -17.20 -3.18 -15.85
CA GLY A 122 -17.43 -2.37 -14.63
C GLY A 122 -18.34 -3.08 -13.65
N ALA A 123 -19.27 -3.90 -14.14
CA ALA A 123 -20.14 -4.74 -13.34
C ALA A 123 -19.37 -5.76 -12.47
N ASP A 124 -18.23 -6.29 -12.93
CA ASP A 124 -17.47 -7.30 -12.17
C ASP A 124 -16.64 -6.70 -11.03
N LEU A 125 -16.32 -5.41 -11.07
CA LEU A 125 -15.50 -4.75 -10.07
C LEU A 125 -16.30 -3.93 -9.07
N ARG A 126 -17.50 -3.50 -9.43
CA ARG A 126 -18.40 -2.72 -8.55
C ARG A 126 -18.60 -3.33 -7.16
N PRO A 127 -18.82 -4.66 -7.02
CA PRO A 127 -18.97 -5.30 -5.71
C PRO A 127 -17.76 -5.16 -4.78
N HIS A 128 -16.65 -4.68 -5.30
CA HIS A 128 -15.37 -4.64 -4.59
C HIS A 128 -14.82 -3.23 -4.39
N ILE A 129 -15.61 -2.19 -4.70
CA ILE A 129 -15.14 -0.80 -4.65
C ILE A 129 -16.07 0.05 -3.80
N VAL A 130 -15.47 0.83 -2.90
CA VAL A 130 -16.13 1.94 -2.19
C VAL A 130 -15.36 3.21 -2.45
N SER A 131 -16.01 4.18 -3.11
CA SER A 131 -15.43 5.48 -3.42
C SER A 131 -15.75 6.49 -2.30
N ILE A 132 -14.70 7.14 -1.77
CA ILE A 132 -14.78 8.15 -0.70
C ILE A 132 -14.30 9.49 -1.26
N GLY A 133 -15.10 10.52 -1.07
CA GLY A 133 -14.78 11.88 -1.48
C GLY A 133 -13.82 12.60 -0.54
N ASN A 134 -13.39 13.77 -0.99
CA ASN A 134 -12.48 14.66 -0.25
C ASN A 134 -13.07 15.19 1.07
N ASP A 135 -14.38 15.12 1.22
CA ASP A 135 -15.13 15.48 2.42
C ASP A 135 -15.34 14.31 3.41
N GLY A 136 -14.77 13.14 3.11
CA GLY A 136 -14.96 11.91 3.87
C GLY A 136 -16.30 11.20 3.65
N LEU A 137 -17.16 11.70 2.74
CA LEU A 137 -18.42 11.06 2.41
C LEU A 137 -18.28 10.03 1.29
N LEU A 138 -19.32 9.20 1.10
CA LEU A 138 -19.40 8.37 -0.12
C LEU A 138 -19.43 9.28 -1.35
N SER A 139 -18.64 8.95 -2.36
CA SER A 139 -18.54 9.73 -3.59
C SER A 139 -19.25 9.04 -4.74
N ALA A 140 -20.29 9.68 -5.28
CA ALA A 140 -20.94 9.24 -6.52
C ALA A 140 -20.19 9.69 -7.79
N LYS A 141 -19.06 10.39 -7.66
CA LYS A 141 -18.26 10.89 -8.77
C LYS A 141 -17.34 9.78 -9.33
N GLY A 142 -16.88 9.97 -10.57
CA GLY A 142 -15.98 9.02 -11.24
C GLY A 142 -16.72 7.83 -11.85
N GLN A 143 -15.98 6.97 -12.52
CA GLN A 143 -16.50 5.77 -13.17
C GLN A 143 -17.01 4.74 -12.14
N TYR A 144 -16.42 4.72 -10.97
CA TYR A 144 -16.72 3.80 -9.87
C TYR A 144 -17.29 4.52 -8.64
N GLY A 145 -18.00 5.62 -8.88
CA GLY A 145 -18.74 6.33 -7.83
C GLY A 145 -19.62 5.37 -7.04
N THR A 146 -19.73 5.57 -5.74
CA THR A 146 -20.43 4.67 -4.82
C THR A 146 -21.48 5.43 -4.02
N SER A 147 -22.72 4.99 -4.07
CA SER A 147 -23.82 5.48 -3.24
C SER A 147 -24.00 4.62 -1.99
N ALA A 148 -24.80 5.10 -1.04
CA ALA A 148 -25.20 4.30 0.14
C ALA A 148 -25.96 3.02 -0.25
N GLN A 149 -26.68 3.05 -1.38
CA GLN A 149 -27.38 1.87 -1.88
C GLN A 149 -26.38 0.83 -2.42
N ASP A 150 -25.36 1.26 -3.18
CA ASP A 150 -24.32 0.37 -3.68
C ASP A 150 -23.60 -0.34 -2.52
N VAL A 151 -23.26 0.40 -1.45
CA VAL A 151 -22.64 -0.22 -0.27
C VAL A 151 -23.55 -1.25 0.39
N ARG A 152 -24.85 -0.99 0.50
CA ARG A 152 -25.79 -2.00 1.01
C ARG A 152 -25.81 -3.24 0.12
N GLU A 153 -25.90 -3.07 -1.19
CA GLU A 153 -25.88 -4.18 -2.15
C GLU A 153 -24.61 -5.02 -2.03
N ILE A 154 -23.45 -4.38 -1.88
CA ILE A 154 -22.17 -5.08 -1.65
C ILE A 154 -22.26 -6.04 -0.45
N PHE A 155 -22.82 -5.59 0.68
CA PHE A 155 -22.84 -6.39 1.91
C PHE A 155 -24.04 -7.33 2.01
N GLU A 156 -25.18 -7.00 1.42
CA GLU A 156 -26.43 -7.77 1.55
C GLU A 156 -26.64 -8.76 0.41
N GLN A 157 -26.02 -8.54 -0.77
CA GLN A 157 -26.21 -9.35 -1.96
C GLN A 157 -24.90 -9.90 -2.50
N ASP A 158 -23.96 -9.02 -2.87
CA ASP A 158 -22.74 -9.43 -3.59
C ASP A 158 -21.82 -10.26 -2.72
N PHE A 159 -21.59 -9.84 -1.48
CA PHE A 159 -20.78 -10.59 -0.54
C PHE A 159 -21.33 -12.00 -0.32
N ASP A 160 -22.62 -12.14 -0.11
CA ASP A 160 -23.24 -13.45 0.10
C ASP A 160 -23.19 -14.32 -1.15
N ALA A 161 -23.46 -13.73 -2.32
CA ALA A 161 -23.44 -14.46 -3.59
C ALA A 161 -22.01 -14.93 -3.94
N ILE A 162 -21.02 -14.06 -3.78
CA ILE A 162 -19.62 -14.38 -4.12
C ILE A 162 -19.01 -15.35 -3.11
N THR A 163 -19.36 -15.24 -1.83
CA THR A 163 -18.81 -16.10 -0.77
C THR A 163 -19.67 -17.34 -0.50
N ALA A 164 -20.69 -17.59 -1.32
CA ALA A 164 -21.54 -18.78 -1.20
C ALA A 164 -20.67 -20.05 -1.28
N GLY A 165 -20.84 -20.93 -0.30
CA GLY A 165 -20.08 -22.18 -0.23
C GLY A 165 -18.64 -22.05 0.32
N TRP A 166 -18.17 -20.86 0.67
CA TRP A 166 -16.88 -20.75 1.35
C TRP A 166 -17.01 -21.24 2.81
N PRO A 167 -16.15 -22.16 3.24
CA PRO A 167 -16.20 -22.68 4.61
C PRO A 167 -15.85 -21.59 5.63
N LYS A 168 -15.06 -20.60 5.24
CA LYS A 168 -14.70 -19.44 6.05
C LYS A 168 -14.77 -18.18 5.19
N LYS A 169 -15.46 -17.17 5.66
CA LYS A 169 -15.62 -15.91 4.93
C LYS A 169 -14.61 -14.90 5.41
N ARG A 170 -13.78 -14.38 4.50
CA ARG A 170 -12.74 -13.40 4.77
C ARG A 170 -12.99 -12.15 3.95
N LEU A 171 -13.07 -11.02 4.63
CA LEU A 171 -13.18 -9.69 4.03
C LEU A 171 -11.84 -8.97 4.14
N LEU A 172 -11.25 -8.58 3.03
CA LEU A 172 -10.02 -7.79 2.99
C LEU A 172 -10.35 -6.33 2.64
N LEU A 173 -10.17 -5.44 3.60
CA LEU A 173 -10.26 -4.00 3.40
C LEU A 173 -8.92 -3.48 2.89
N TYR A 174 -8.90 -2.89 1.72
CA TYR A 174 -7.68 -2.32 1.14
C TYR A 174 -7.84 -0.82 0.90
N ALA A 175 -6.85 -0.04 1.33
CA ALA A 175 -6.74 1.38 1.00
C ALA A 175 -5.42 1.66 0.29
N HIS A 176 -5.50 2.30 -0.88
CA HIS A 176 -4.34 2.64 -1.70
C HIS A 176 -3.58 3.86 -1.16
N GLY A 177 -2.34 4.03 -1.61
CA GLY A 177 -1.51 5.20 -1.29
C GLY A 177 -2.04 6.48 -1.95
N GLY A 178 -1.64 7.62 -1.41
CA GLY A 178 -2.18 8.91 -1.82
C GLY A 178 -1.88 9.31 -3.27
N LEU A 179 -0.80 8.83 -3.86
CA LEU A 179 -0.43 9.15 -5.25
C LEU A 179 -1.07 8.23 -6.30
N VAL A 180 -1.88 7.29 -5.87
CA VAL A 180 -2.57 6.32 -6.74
C VAL A 180 -3.90 6.89 -7.20
N GLY A 181 -4.08 7.07 -8.49
CA GLY A 181 -5.34 7.52 -9.09
C GLY A 181 -6.39 6.40 -9.13
N GLU A 182 -7.66 6.77 -9.40
CA GLU A 182 -8.78 5.83 -9.51
C GLU A 182 -8.49 4.70 -10.52
N GLU A 183 -8.00 5.05 -11.73
CA GLU A 183 -7.71 4.07 -12.76
C GLU A 183 -6.66 3.03 -12.34
N GLU A 184 -5.63 3.47 -11.63
CA GLU A 184 -4.55 2.61 -11.17
C GLU A 184 -5.01 1.71 -10.00
N ALA A 185 -5.79 2.27 -9.05
CA ALA A 185 -6.40 1.52 -7.97
C ALA A 185 -7.33 0.43 -8.49
N VAL A 186 -8.16 0.75 -9.50
CA VAL A 186 -9.05 -0.20 -10.17
C VAL A 186 -8.28 -1.25 -10.97
N ALA A 187 -7.25 -0.86 -11.68
CA ALA A 187 -6.38 -1.79 -12.41
C ALA A 187 -5.68 -2.78 -11.47
N ARG A 188 -5.29 -2.32 -10.28
CA ARG A 188 -4.74 -3.17 -9.24
C ARG A 188 -5.77 -4.17 -8.74
N LEU A 189 -6.96 -3.72 -8.38
CA LEU A 189 -8.05 -4.60 -7.97
C LEU A 189 -8.37 -5.65 -9.04
N ALA A 190 -8.51 -5.25 -10.29
CA ALA A 190 -8.79 -6.15 -11.40
C ALA A 190 -7.73 -7.26 -11.57
N ARG A 191 -6.47 -6.93 -11.30
CA ARG A 191 -5.35 -7.87 -11.35
C ARG A 191 -5.32 -8.82 -10.15
N GLU A 192 -5.61 -8.31 -8.95
CA GLU A 192 -5.49 -9.07 -7.69
C GLU A 192 -6.76 -9.86 -7.35
N ARG A 193 -7.94 -9.35 -7.72
CA ARG A 193 -9.25 -9.95 -7.41
C ARG A 193 -9.36 -11.45 -7.73
N PRO A 194 -8.98 -11.94 -8.92
CA PRO A 194 -9.13 -13.37 -9.22
C PRO A 194 -8.33 -14.26 -8.27
N ARG A 195 -7.14 -13.82 -7.86
CA ARG A 195 -6.29 -14.55 -6.92
C ARG A 195 -6.85 -14.51 -5.50
N LEU A 196 -7.37 -13.36 -5.07
CA LEU A 196 -7.98 -13.21 -3.74
C LEU A 196 -9.24 -14.09 -3.63
N LEU A 197 -10.12 -14.04 -4.61
CA LEU A 197 -11.33 -14.87 -4.63
C LEU A 197 -11.01 -16.36 -4.68
N ALA A 198 -10.00 -16.79 -5.45
CA ALA A 198 -9.54 -18.18 -5.49
C ALA A 198 -9.02 -18.67 -4.13
N ASN A 199 -8.53 -17.76 -3.28
CA ASN A 199 -8.09 -18.04 -1.91
C ASN A 199 -9.19 -17.75 -0.86
N GLN A 200 -10.45 -17.58 -1.28
CA GLN A 200 -11.58 -17.32 -0.41
C GLN A 200 -11.40 -16.05 0.42
N ILE A 201 -10.88 -14.98 -0.21
CA ILE A 201 -10.73 -13.65 0.35
C ILE A 201 -11.53 -12.69 -0.53
N TYR A 202 -12.55 -12.06 0.06
CA TYR A 202 -13.35 -11.03 -0.60
C TYR A 202 -12.64 -9.68 -0.49
N PRO A 203 -12.11 -9.10 -1.58
CA PRO A 203 -11.47 -7.79 -1.53
C PRO A 203 -12.53 -6.68 -1.53
N LEU A 204 -12.37 -5.69 -0.67
CA LEU A 204 -13.09 -4.42 -0.70
C LEU A 204 -12.07 -3.29 -0.71
N HIS A 205 -11.97 -2.59 -1.82
CA HIS A 205 -11.02 -1.52 -2.03
C HIS A 205 -11.67 -0.17 -1.78
N PHE A 206 -11.08 0.64 -0.92
CA PHE A 206 -11.43 2.04 -0.78
C PHE A 206 -10.66 2.85 -1.82
N ILE A 207 -11.39 3.51 -2.71
CA ILE A 207 -10.86 4.54 -3.60
C ILE A 207 -11.20 5.87 -2.95
N TRP A 208 -10.20 6.49 -2.33
CA TRP A 208 -10.41 7.75 -1.65
C TRP A 208 -9.74 8.89 -2.38
N HIS A 209 -10.56 9.86 -2.74
CA HIS A 209 -10.14 11.02 -3.51
C HIS A 209 -9.76 12.14 -2.56
N THR A 210 -8.55 12.69 -2.74
CA THR A 210 -8.17 13.95 -2.13
C THR A 210 -7.62 14.85 -3.22
N ASP A 211 -8.16 16.06 -3.35
CA ASP A 211 -7.68 17.05 -4.34
C ASP A 211 -6.20 17.37 -4.10
N PHE A 212 -5.76 17.24 -2.86
CA PHE A 212 -4.37 17.37 -2.45
C PHE A 212 -3.42 16.47 -3.25
N TRP A 213 -3.78 15.18 -3.43
CA TRP A 213 -2.90 14.24 -4.12
C TRP A 213 -2.76 14.52 -5.61
N SER A 214 -3.80 15.07 -6.24
CA SER A 214 -3.70 15.52 -7.63
C SER A 214 -2.72 16.71 -7.75
N ILE A 215 -2.83 17.69 -6.88
CA ILE A 215 -1.94 18.86 -6.85
C ILE A 215 -0.50 18.43 -6.53
N LEU A 216 -0.32 17.53 -5.56
CA LEU A 216 1.00 17.02 -5.20
C LEU A 216 1.63 16.22 -6.34
N LYS A 217 0.85 15.37 -7.00
CA LYS A 217 1.29 14.59 -8.16
C LYS A 217 1.76 15.50 -9.29
N ASP A 218 0.96 16.50 -9.65
CA ASP A 218 1.29 17.46 -10.72
C ASP A 218 2.58 18.23 -10.39
N LEU A 219 2.75 18.63 -9.12
CA LEU A 219 3.93 19.32 -8.65
C LEU A 219 5.19 18.44 -8.69
N LEU A 220 5.06 17.18 -8.31
CA LEU A 220 6.14 16.20 -8.35
C LEU A 220 6.52 15.84 -9.79
N GLU A 221 5.55 15.69 -10.68
CA GLU A 221 5.81 15.49 -12.10
C GLU A 221 6.56 16.69 -12.71
N ASP A 222 6.24 17.89 -12.30
CA ASP A 222 6.90 19.12 -12.75
C ASP A 222 8.36 19.22 -12.26
N ILE A 223 8.63 18.81 -11.01
CA ILE A 223 9.97 18.74 -10.44
C ILE A 223 10.81 17.66 -11.13
N LEU A 224 10.23 16.50 -11.38
CA LEU A 224 10.88 15.40 -12.10
C LEU A 224 11.18 15.78 -13.55
N ARG A 225 10.29 16.52 -14.23
CA ARG A 225 10.53 17.05 -15.57
C ARG A 225 11.69 18.06 -15.60
N LYS A 226 11.79 18.92 -14.59
CA LYS A 226 12.85 19.92 -14.49
C LYS A 226 14.24 19.35 -14.13
N ARG A 227 14.29 18.15 -13.54
CA ARG A 227 15.52 17.49 -13.10
C ARG A 227 15.99 16.34 -14.01
N ARG A 228 15.43 16.18 -15.22
CA ARG A 228 15.88 15.13 -16.16
C ARG A 228 17.31 15.42 -16.66
N PRO A 229 18.34 14.60 -16.32
CA PRO A 229 19.49 14.40 -17.18
C PRO A 229 19.02 13.52 -18.34
N GLU A 230 19.38 13.89 -19.54
CA GLU A 230 19.17 13.09 -20.75
C GLU A 230 19.83 11.71 -20.54
N GLY A 231 19.04 10.64 -20.49
CA GLY A 231 19.56 9.27 -20.44
C GLY A 231 18.83 8.23 -19.58
N LEU A 232 17.81 8.59 -18.79
CA LEU A 232 17.06 7.64 -17.95
C LEU A 232 15.69 7.28 -18.57
N LEU A 233 15.71 6.64 -19.73
CA LEU A 233 14.49 6.23 -20.44
C LEU A 233 13.87 4.92 -19.92
N ASP A 234 14.48 4.25 -18.93
CA ASP A 234 14.07 2.89 -18.53
C ASP A 234 13.89 2.69 -17.01
N ALA A 235 13.84 3.76 -16.22
CA ALA A 235 13.44 3.65 -14.83
C ALA A 235 11.93 3.40 -14.76
N SER A 236 11.51 2.26 -14.22
CA SER A 236 10.11 1.91 -14.04
C SER A 236 9.37 3.01 -13.27
N LYS A 237 8.08 3.26 -13.61
CA LYS A 237 7.23 4.21 -12.88
C LYS A 237 7.22 3.95 -11.36
N ASP A 238 7.34 2.69 -10.96
CA ASP A 238 7.38 2.25 -9.58
C ASP A 238 8.64 2.76 -8.84
N PHE A 239 9.80 2.78 -9.50
CA PHE A 239 11.03 3.35 -8.96
C PHE A 239 10.93 4.87 -8.73
N LEU A 240 10.20 5.56 -9.62
CA LEU A 240 9.97 7.00 -9.48
C LEU A 240 8.97 7.32 -8.35
N LEU A 241 7.97 6.48 -8.15
CA LEU A 241 6.96 6.65 -7.10
C LEU A 241 7.54 6.40 -5.71
N ASP A 242 8.44 5.44 -5.53
CA ASP A 242 9.12 5.21 -4.26
C ASP A 242 10.07 6.35 -3.87
N ARG A 243 10.76 6.95 -4.83
CA ARG A 243 11.60 8.15 -4.57
C ARG A 243 10.79 9.43 -4.36
N VAL A 244 9.56 9.42 -4.74
CA VAL A 244 8.64 10.54 -4.50
C VAL A 244 8.29 10.64 -3.03
N ASP A 245 8.24 9.55 -2.27
CA ASP A 245 8.03 9.60 -0.81
C ASP A 245 9.16 10.40 -0.12
N ASP A 246 10.42 10.24 -0.54
CA ASP A 246 11.56 11.04 -0.05
C ASP A 246 11.47 12.51 -0.48
N GLY A 247 10.95 12.78 -1.67
CA GLY A 247 10.73 14.13 -2.20
C GLY A 247 9.56 14.85 -1.54
N ILE A 248 8.56 14.12 -1.10
CA ILE A 248 7.36 14.66 -0.43
C ILE A 248 7.72 15.31 0.90
N GLU A 249 8.60 14.73 1.70
CA GLU A 249 8.98 15.31 2.98
C GLU A 249 9.73 16.62 2.81
N ALA A 250 10.64 16.71 1.84
CA ALA A 250 11.36 17.94 1.50
C ALA A 250 10.41 19.02 0.93
N LEU A 251 9.43 18.61 0.10
CA LEU A 251 8.40 19.51 -0.44
C LEU A 251 7.41 19.95 0.64
N ALA A 252 7.01 19.02 1.51
CA ALA A 252 6.13 19.31 2.64
C ALA A 252 6.70 20.41 3.54
N ARG A 253 8.01 20.41 3.75
CA ARG A 253 8.69 21.47 4.52
C ARG A 253 8.69 22.81 3.80
N THR A 254 8.78 22.81 2.46
CA THR A 254 8.96 24.04 1.66
C THR A 254 7.64 24.73 1.28
N LEU A 255 6.54 23.99 1.14
CA LEU A 255 5.26 24.47 0.59
C LEU A 255 4.11 24.52 1.62
N GLY A 256 4.39 24.51 2.92
CA GLY A 256 3.35 24.46 3.95
C GLY A 256 2.73 23.07 4.10
N GLY A 257 3.48 22.03 3.82
CA GLY A 257 3.07 20.63 3.81
C GLY A 257 2.46 20.12 5.11
N LYS A 258 2.74 20.79 6.24
CA LYS A 258 2.04 20.48 7.48
C LYS A 258 0.53 20.69 7.35
N LYS A 259 0.09 21.77 6.74
CA LYS A 259 -1.35 22.07 6.54
C LYS A 259 -1.99 21.04 5.61
N LEU A 260 -1.29 20.66 4.55
CA LEU A 260 -1.76 19.69 3.58
C LEU A 260 -1.82 18.28 4.18
N TRP A 261 -0.84 17.90 4.99
CA TRP A 261 -0.85 16.64 5.71
C TRP A 261 -1.91 16.57 6.81
N ASP A 262 -2.16 17.71 7.47
CA ASP A 262 -3.23 17.83 8.44
C ASP A 262 -4.61 17.70 7.78
N GLU A 263 -4.80 18.22 6.56
CA GLU A 263 -6.01 18.04 5.76
C GLU A 263 -6.26 16.57 5.39
N VAL A 264 -5.21 15.84 4.96
CA VAL A 264 -5.31 14.38 4.69
C VAL A 264 -5.74 13.61 5.93
N LYS A 265 -5.15 13.92 7.09
CA LYS A 265 -5.55 13.29 8.36
C LYS A 265 -6.98 13.66 8.77
N GLU A 266 -7.35 14.92 8.60
CA GLU A 266 -8.70 15.39 8.90
C GLU A 266 -9.74 14.68 8.03
N ASN A 267 -9.53 14.60 6.73
CA ASN A 267 -10.41 13.88 5.80
C ASN A 267 -10.54 12.39 6.14
N ALA A 268 -9.44 11.75 6.50
CA ALA A 268 -9.42 10.36 6.96
C ALA A 268 -10.23 10.18 8.27
N LEU A 269 -10.08 11.10 9.21
CA LEU A 269 -10.86 11.11 10.46
C LEU A 269 -12.35 11.36 10.18
N LEU A 270 -12.68 12.34 9.34
CA LEU A 270 -14.06 12.67 8.98
C LEU A 270 -14.77 11.51 8.33
N ALA A 271 -14.07 10.74 7.47
CA ALA A 271 -14.63 9.56 6.82
C ALA A 271 -15.15 8.51 7.81
N THR A 272 -14.57 8.45 9.01
CA THR A 272 -14.97 7.48 10.05
C THR A 272 -15.73 8.12 11.21
N GLN A 273 -15.34 9.31 11.68
CA GLN A 273 -15.92 9.91 12.89
C GLN A 273 -17.28 10.57 12.65
N ARG A 274 -17.52 11.10 11.46
CA ARG A 274 -18.82 11.69 11.13
C ARG A 274 -19.91 10.61 11.07
N PRO A 275 -21.12 10.92 11.54
CA PRO A 275 -22.27 10.00 11.43
C PRO A 275 -22.61 9.60 9.99
N ASP A 276 -22.37 10.52 9.03
CA ASP A 276 -22.58 10.35 7.59
C ASP A 276 -21.29 9.99 6.84
N GLY A 277 -20.19 9.72 7.54
CA GLY A 277 -18.91 9.37 6.96
C GLY A 277 -18.95 8.06 6.16
N GLY A 278 -18.33 8.05 4.97
CA GLY A 278 -18.38 6.90 4.06
C GLY A 278 -17.68 5.66 4.62
N ALA A 279 -16.53 5.82 5.29
CA ALA A 279 -15.86 4.71 5.95
C ALA A 279 -16.64 4.20 7.16
N ARG A 280 -17.27 5.11 7.93
CA ARG A 280 -18.17 4.73 9.02
C ARG A 280 -19.36 3.92 8.52
N PHE A 281 -19.98 4.35 7.43
CA PHE A 281 -21.09 3.62 6.84
C PHE A 281 -20.72 2.18 6.45
N VAL A 282 -19.52 1.99 5.89
CA VAL A 282 -18.97 0.66 5.61
C VAL A 282 -18.73 -0.13 6.90
N ALA A 283 -18.15 0.51 7.94
CA ALA A 283 -17.94 -0.16 9.23
C ALA A 283 -19.23 -0.64 9.88
N GLU A 284 -20.30 0.12 9.78
CA GLU A 284 -21.62 -0.28 10.27
C GLU A 284 -22.14 -1.50 9.51
N ARG A 285 -21.98 -1.56 8.17
CA ARG A 285 -22.33 -2.74 7.37
C ARG A 285 -21.47 -3.96 7.72
N ILE A 286 -20.18 -3.76 8.03
CA ILE A 286 -19.31 -4.85 8.52
C ILE A 286 -19.80 -5.39 9.86
N ARG A 287 -20.21 -4.53 10.79
CA ARG A 287 -20.78 -4.96 12.08
C ARG A 287 -22.10 -5.74 11.89
N GLU A 288 -22.97 -5.29 11.01
CA GLU A 288 -24.18 -6.01 10.66
C GLU A 288 -23.90 -7.36 10.00
N LEU A 289 -22.92 -7.39 9.08
CA LEU A 289 -22.45 -8.64 8.45
C LEU A 289 -21.95 -9.62 9.53
N HIS A 290 -21.14 -9.13 10.48
CA HIS A 290 -20.62 -9.96 11.57
C HIS A 290 -21.72 -10.50 12.49
N GLY A 291 -22.79 -9.72 12.72
CA GLY A 291 -23.97 -10.18 13.46
C GLY A 291 -24.82 -11.21 12.70
N ARG A 292 -24.77 -11.21 11.36
CA ARG A 292 -25.60 -12.04 10.47
C ARG A 292 -24.89 -13.31 10.03
N VAL A 293 -23.59 -13.25 9.85
CA VAL A 293 -22.76 -14.36 9.33
C VAL A 293 -21.74 -14.76 10.39
N ALA A 294 -21.82 -16.01 10.82
CA ALA A 294 -20.85 -16.55 11.78
C ALA A 294 -19.45 -16.63 11.14
N ASP A 295 -18.42 -16.38 11.97
CA ASP A 295 -17.01 -16.55 11.61
C ASP A 295 -16.53 -15.74 10.39
N VAL A 296 -17.00 -14.49 10.24
CA VAL A 296 -16.42 -13.56 9.27
C VAL A 296 -15.11 -13.00 9.83
N GLU A 297 -14.01 -13.20 9.12
CA GLU A 297 -12.73 -12.54 9.41
C GLU A 297 -12.61 -11.25 8.62
N VAL A 298 -12.25 -10.17 9.30
CA VAL A 298 -11.95 -8.88 8.67
C VAL A 298 -10.45 -8.61 8.75
N HIS A 299 -9.85 -8.42 7.59
CA HIS A 299 -8.44 -8.09 7.44
C HIS A 299 -8.31 -6.69 6.87
N ALA A 300 -7.27 -5.97 7.27
CA ALA A 300 -6.96 -4.65 6.77
C ALA A 300 -5.57 -4.64 6.15
N LEU A 301 -5.46 -4.07 4.96
CA LEU A 301 -4.21 -3.85 4.24
C LEU A 301 -4.22 -2.43 3.69
N ALA A 302 -3.18 -1.68 3.98
CA ALA A 302 -3.05 -0.32 3.49
C ALA A 302 -1.66 -0.08 2.91
N HIS A 303 -1.58 0.80 1.92
CA HIS A 303 -0.31 1.24 1.37
C HIS A 303 -0.13 2.74 1.65
N SER A 304 1.03 3.13 2.20
CA SER A 304 1.39 4.56 2.42
C SER A 304 0.26 5.34 3.13
N ALA A 305 -0.20 6.45 2.56
CA ALA A 305 -1.29 7.26 3.09
C ALA A 305 -2.63 6.51 3.30
N GLY A 306 -2.82 5.35 2.64
CA GLY A 306 -3.94 4.46 2.94
C GLY A 306 -3.96 3.98 4.40
N GLY A 307 -2.78 3.91 5.05
CA GLY A 307 -2.68 3.63 6.50
C GLY A 307 -3.31 4.72 7.35
N VAL A 308 -3.15 5.98 6.95
CA VAL A 308 -3.79 7.12 7.63
C VAL A 308 -5.31 7.04 7.50
N PHE A 309 -5.81 6.64 6.33
CA PHE A 309 -7.24 6.43 6.10
C PHE A 309 -7.79 5.26 6.92
N GLN A 310 -7.07 4.13 6.97
CA GLN A 310 -7.58 2.93 7.66
C GLN A 310 -7.46 2.99 9.19
N ALA A 311 -6.52 3.73 9.74
CA ALA A 311 -6.29 3.77 11.19
C ALA A 311 -7.56 4.12 11.99
N PRO A 312 -8.31 5.22 11.71
CA PRO A 312 -9.55 5.52 12.41
C PRO A 312 -10.66 4.47 12.15
N LEU A 313 -10.71 3.88 10.95
CA LEU A 313 -11.65 2.82 10.62
C LEU A 313 -11.42 1.56 11.46
N MET A 314 -10.16 1.14 11.60
CA MET A 314 -9.81 -0.01 12.44
C MET A 314 -10.10 0.25 13.92
N GLN A 315 -9.80 1.45 14.38
CA GLN A 315 -10.14 1.86 15.75
C GLN A 315 -11.66 1.81 15.99
N TYR A 316 -12.45 2.28 15.04
CA TYR A 316 -13.91 2.23 15.13
C TYR A 316 -14.44 0.79 15.10
N LEU A 317 -13.88 -0.10 14.28
CA LEU A 317 -14.29 -1.50 14.20
C LEU A 317 -13.93 -2.30 15.45
N SER A 318 -12.85 -1.92 16.16
CA SER A 318 -12.39 -2.60 17.38
C SER A 318 -13.05 -2.10 18.67
N SER A 319 -13.81 -1.01 18.61
CA SER A 319 -14.58 -0.45 19.74
C SER A 319 -15.96 -1.05 19.83
#